data_2fc543756006446df73ea374a326c061
#
_entry.id   2fc543756006446df73ea374a326c061
#
_cell.length_a   1.000
_cell.length_b   1.000
_cell.length_c   1.000
_cell.angle_alpha   90.00
_cell.angle_beta   90.00
_cell.angle_gamma   90.00
#
_symmetry.space_group_name_H-M   'P 1'
#
loop_
_entity.id
_entity.type
_entity.pdbx_description
1 polymer ?
#
loop_
_entity_poly.entity_id
_entity_poly.type
_entity_poly.pdbx_seq_one_letter_code
_entity_poly.pdbx_strand_id
1 'polypeptide(L)'
;MSAIIQAAGAIVWRKNKDKTEVAIIHRPKYDDWSFPKGKLEIGESLISCAHREVLEETNIRTEFGPFLGDIEYLTPDGKKQVSFWAAKAINDNVFNPNSEVDELKWIEVKKVKYLLTLETDKKILAQFVKLDFDTKPFVLLRHAKAVTRDEWQGDDDDRPLDALGQNQANKLLAIYQVYNLEQIHTSDAVRCFDTVTPLSKGSGIKLEVTGKLSESTYKKDKEKAFDYAKDLIKEDARILLCSHNPILPKMLNKLTKKSDVDTDEGKLSPADAWVIHRNGKEIIQIDRIDAPTF
;
A
#
# COMPACT_ATOMS: atom_id res chain seq x y z
N MET A 1 -26.50 -15.67 4.40
CA MET A 1 -25.12 -15.69 4.91
C MET A 1 -24.90 -14.40 5.65
N SER A 2 -24.43 -14.43 6.89
CA SER A 2 -24.06 -13.21 7.62
C SER A 2 -22.91 -12.52 6.89
N ALA A 3 -22.97 -11.19 6.75
CA ALA A 3 -21.91 -10.41 6.14
C ALA A 3 -20.58 -10.62 6.91
N ILE A 4 -19.46 -10.73 6.18
CA ILE A 4 -18.14 -10.82 6.79
C ILE A 4 -17.78 -9.43 7.33
N ILE A 5 -17.43 -9.35 8.60
CA ILE A 5 -16.91 -8.13 9.21
C ILE A 5 -15.46 -7.96 8.77
N GLN A 6 -15.21 -6.95 7.95
CA GLN A 6 -13.85 -6.61 7.51
C GLN A 6 -13.15 -5.73 8.54
N ALA A 7 -11.86 -5.97 8.70
CA ALA A 7 -10.98 -5.22 9.58
C ALA A 7 -9.57 -5.22 8.99
N ALA A 8 -8.72 -4.32 9.48
CA ALA A 8 -7.35 -4.26 9.06
C ALA A 8 -6.44 -3.80 10.21
N GLY A 9 -5.15 -4.16 10.13
CA GLY A 9 -4.16 -3.80 11.12
C GLY A 9 -2.74 -4.00 10.60
N ALA A 10 -1.76 -3.78 11.47
CA ALA A 10 -0.37 -3.97 11.10
C ALA A 10 0.47 -4.55 12.24
N ILE A 11 1.54 -5.26 11.88
CA ILE A 11 2.65 -5.51 12.78
C ILE A 11 3.58 -4.30 12.71
N VAL A 12 3.45 -3.42 13.72
CA VAL A 12 4.29 -2.23 13.84
C VAL A 12 5.64 -2.66 14.39
N TRP A 13 6.72 -2.32 13.68
CA TRP A 13 8.07 -2.75 14.04
C TRP A 13 9.09 -1.61 14.02
N ARG A 14 10.19 -1.79 14.76
CA ARG A 14 11.35 -0.89 14.73
C ARG A 14 12.65 -1.66 14.91
N LYS A 15 13.76 -1.04 14.51
CA LYS A 15 15.10 -1.50 14.91
C LYS A 15 15.47 -0.82 16.23
N ASN A 16 15.91 -1.63 17.19
CA ASN A 16 16.51 -1.16 18.44
C ASN A 16 17.87 -1.83 18.59
N LYS A 17 18.94 -1.09 18.27
CA LYS A 17 20.29 -1.64 18.09
C LYS A 17 20.24 -2.79 17.08
N ASP A 18 20.71 -3.97 17.46
CA ASP A 18 20.75 -5.17 16.61
C ASP A 18 19.46 -6.01 16.66
N LYS A 19 18.42 -5.53 17.35
CA LYS A 19 17.17 -6.26 17.55
C LYS A 19 16.03 -5.64 16.77
N THR A 20 15.15 -6.49 16.26
CA THR A 20 13.85 -6.07 15.79
C THR A 20 12.84 -6.20 16.91
N GLU A 21 12.18 -5.11 17.25
CA GLU A 21 11.05 -5.06 18.19
C GLU A 21 9.75 -4.83 17.43
N VAL A 22 8.67 -5.39 17.97
CA VAL A 22 7.31 -5.14 17.48
C VAL A 22 6.46 -4.55 18.60
N ALA A 23 5.55 -3.66 18.24
CA ALA A 23 4.58 -3.10 19.18
C ALA A 23 3.40 -4.07 19.35
N ILE A 24 3.03 -4.31 20.60
CA ILE A 24 1.76 -4.99 20.97
C ILE A 24 0.98 -4.09 21.91
N ILE A 25 -0.33 -4.19 21.85
CA ILE A 25 -1.25 -3.41 22.66
C ILE A 25 -2.04 -4.31 23.60
N HIS A 26 -2.33 -3.81 24.79
CA HIS A 26 -3.28 -4.42 25.72
C HIS A 26 -4.65 -3.77 25.58
N ARG A 27 -5.68 -4.62 25.46
CA ARG A 27 -7.07 -4.16 25.32
C ARG A 27 -7.86 -4.55 26.57
N PRO A 28 -8.15 -3.59 27.48
CA PRO A 28 -8.74 -3.89 28.78
C PRO A 28 -10.12 -4.55 28.67
N LYS A 29 -10.89 -4.23 27.62
CA LYS A 29 -12.21 -4.85 27.39
C LYS A 29 -12.15 -6.38 27.20
N TYR A 30 -11.05 -6.88 26.64
CA TYR A 30 -10.86 -8.29 26.30
C TYR A 30 -9.80 -8.98 27.17
N ASP A 31 -9.08 -8.20 27.98
CA ASP A 31 -7.92 -8.63 28.77
C ASP A 31 -6.91 -9.42 27.91
N ASP A 32 -6.58 -8.87 26.71
CA ASP A 32 -5.72 -9.54 25.74
C ASP A 32 -4.59 -8.65 25.22
N TRP A 33 -3.50 -9.31 24.78
CA TRP A 33 -2.37 -8.70 24.08
C TRP A 33 -2.46 -9.06 22.61
N SER A 34 -2.49 -8.06 21.74
CA SER A 34 -2.63 -8.24 20.29
C SER A 34 -1.87 -7.19 19.48
N PHE A 35 -1.84 -7.37 18.15
CA PHE A 35 -1.40 -6.31 17.24
C PHE A 35 -2.52 -5.29 17.02
N PRO A 36 -2.18 -4.00 16.80
CA PRO A 36 -3.17 -2.95 16.52
C PRO A 36 -3.99 -3.27 15.26
N LYS A 37 -5.31 -3.18 15.38
CA LYS A 37 -6.28 -3.49 14.31
C LYS A 37 -7.70 -3.08 14.66
N GLY A 38 -8.45 -2.65 13.69
CA GLY A 38 -9.86 -2.34 13.90
C GLY A 38 -10.75 -2.55 12.70
N LYS A 39 -12.02 -2.13 12.78
CA LYS A 39 -13.03 -2.37 11.76
C LYS A 39 -12.89 -1.39 10.61
N LEU A 40 -13.14 -1.90 9.39
CA LEU A 40 -13.21 -1.09 8.18
C LEU A 40 -14.39 -0.12 8.26
N GLU A 41 -14.16 1.16 7.98
CA GLU A 41 -15.20 2.18 7.84
C GLU A 41 -15.76 2.25 6.42
N ILE A 42 -16.95 2.82 6.27
CA ILE A 42 -17.61 2.95 4.96
C ILE A 42 -16.77 3.81 4.02
N GLY A 43 -16.45 3.27 2.86
CA GLY A 43 -15.68 3.95 1.82
C GLY A 43 -14.18 4.08 2.10
N GLU A 44 -13.69 3.39 3.12
CA GLU A 44 -12.27 3.26 3.44
C GLU A 44 -11.66 2.04 2.70
N SER A 45 -10.39 2.09 2.36
CA SER A 45 -9.64 0.91 1.90
C SER A 45 -9.05 0.16 3.09
N LEU A 46 -8.80 -1.15 2.94
CA LEU A 46 -8.22 -1.96 4.03
C LEU A 46 -6.86 -1.41 4.50
N ILE A 47 -6.01 -0.94 3.59
CA ILE A 47 -4.72 -0.39 3.97
C ILE A 47 -4.84 0.97 4.67
N SER A 48 -5.83 1.80 4.27
CA SER A 48 -6.13 3.06 4.98
C SER A 48 -6.68 2.80 6.38
N CYS A 49 -7.55 1.79 6.52
CA CYS A 49 -8.04 1.31 7.81
C CYS A 49 -6.89 0.87 8.71
N ALA A 50 -5.99 0.01 8.22
CA ALA A 50 -4.84 -0.41 8.99
C ALA A 50 -3.97 0.76 9.47
N HIS A 51 -3.77 1.75 8.61
CA HIS A 51 -2.98 2.95 8.96
C HIS A 51 -3.68 3.81 10.02
N ARG A 52 -5.01 4.04 9.89
CA ARG A 52 -5.80 4.78 10.86
C ARG A 52 -5.79 4.09 12.22
N GLU A 53 -6.10 2.80 12.26
CA GLU A 53 -6.15 2.02 13.50
C GLU A 53 -4.80 1.96 14.23
N VAL A 54 -3.69 1.77 13.48
CA VAL A 54 -2.35 1.85 14.06
C VAL A 54 -2.12 3.21 14.72
N LEU A 55 -2.50 4.31 14.06
CA LEU A 55 -2.31 5.65 14.60
C LEU A 55 -3.20 5.90 15.85
N GLU A 56 -4.46 5.49 15.81
CA GLU A 56 -5.43 5.67 16.90
C GLU A 56 -5.08 4.83 18.12
N GLU A 57 -4.72 3.55 17.93
CA GLU A 57 -4.42 2.63 19.02
C GLU A 57 -3.00 2.79 19.59
N THR A 58 -2.06 3.39 18.84
CA THR A 58 -0.64 3.44 19.27
C THR A 58 0.00 4.83 19.30
N ASN A 59 -0.57 5.82 18.60
CA ASN A 59 0.03 7.13 18.32
C ASN A 59 1.37 7.04 17.57
N ILE A 60 1.68 5.91 16.90
CA ILE A 60 2.90 5.69 16.14
C ILE A 60 2.63 6.02 14.67
N ARG A 61 3.42 6.92 14.10
CA ARG A 61 3.48 7.12 12.65
C ARG A 61 4.30 6.01 12.01
N THR A 62 3.80 5.48 10.91
CA THR A 62 4.40 4.31 10.28
C THR A 62 4.57 4.48 8.78
N GLU A 63 5.51 3.71 8.23
CA GLU A 63 5.72 3.47 6.81
C GLU A 63 5.36 2.01 6.53
N PHE A 64 4.38 1.78 5.66
CA PHE A 64 3.86 0.46 5.37
C PHE A 64 4.79 -0.29 4.41
N GLY A 65 5.02 -1.54 4.73
CA GLY A 65 5.74 -2.52 3.94
C GLY A 65 4.80 -3.58 3.35
N PRO A 66 5.29 -4.82 3.14
CA PRO A 66 4.54 -5.89 2.48
C PRO A 66 3.27 -6.30 3.22
N PHE A 67 2.28 -6.74 2.46
CA PHE A 67 1.10 -7.43 2.97
C PHE A 67 1.50 -8.79 3.56
N LEU A 68 1.02 -9.08 4.77
CA LEU A 68 1.36 -10.30 5.51
C LEU A 68 0.30 -11.40 5.36
N GLY A 69 -0.88 -11.05 4.86
CA GLY A 69 -2.01 -11.95 4.69
C GLY A 69 -3.21 -11.62 5.55
N ASP A 70 -4.22 -12.46 5.40
CA ASP A 70 -5.48 -12.38 6.13
C ASP A 70 -5.55 -13.43 7.24
N ILE A 71 -6.23 -13.07 8.33
CA ILE A 71 -6.68 -14.03 9.34
C ILE A 71 -8.19 -13.97 9.46
N GLU A 72 -8.80 -15.10 9.74
CA GLU A 72 -10.24 -15.21 9.93
C GLU A 72 -10.57 -15.88 11.26
N TYR A 73 -11.60 -15.39 11.94
CA TYR A 73 -12.13 -15.99 13.16
C TYR A 73 -13.59 -15.63 13.37
N LEU A 74 -14.25 -16.41 14.22
CA LEU A 74 -15.63 -16.16 14.60
C LEU A 74 -15.68 -15.22 15.80
N THR A 75 -16.59 -14.25 15.74
CA THR A 75 -16.95 -13.38 16.87
C THR A 75 -18.45 -13.54 17.16
N PRO A 76 -18.96 -13.05 18.30
CA PRO A 76 -20.40 -13.02 18.56
C PRO A 76 -21.19 -12.29 17.45
N ASP A 77 -20.58 -11.28 16.82
CA ASP A 77 -21.20 -10.47 15.76
C ASP A 77 -21.12 -11.11 14.36
N GLY A 78 -20.41 -12.25 14.21
CA GLY A 78 -20.24 -12.94 12.93
C GLY A 78 -18.78 -13.29 12.60
N LYS A 79 -18.56 -13.74 11.36
CA LYS A 79 -17.21 -14.02 10.85
C LYS A 79 -16.46 -12.70 10.62
N LYS A 80 -15.27 -12.57 11.22
CA LYS A 80 -14.37 -11.43 11.02
C LYS A 80 -13.16 -11.85 10.21
N GLN A 81 -12.81 -11.05 9.19
CA GLN A 81 -11.58 -11.15 8.41
C GLN A 81 -10.73 -9.92 8.70
N VAL A 82 -9.46 -10.12 9.01
CA VAL A 82 -8.50 -9.05 9.31
C VAL A 82 -7.31 -9.16 8.40
N SER A 83 -7.05 -8.10 7.62
CA SER A 83 -5.91 -7.96 6.74
C SER A 83 -4.74 -7.28 7.44
N PHE A 84 -3.52 -7.81 7.30
CA PHE A 84 -2.35 -7.31 8.01
C PHE A 84 -1.21 -6.92 7.06
N TRP A 85 -0.50 -5.86 7.43
CA TRP A 85 0.74 -5.40 6.79
C TRP A 85 1.89 -5.33 7.80
N ALA A 86 3.13 -5.39 7.31
CA ALA A 86 4.27 -4.91 8.07
C ALA A 86 4.28 -3.38 8.05
N ALA A 87 4.56 -2.71 9.19
CA ALA A 87 4.61 -1.26 9.26
C ALA A 87 5.78 -0.79 10.11
N LYS A 88 6.72 -0.08 9.50
CA LYS A 88 7.91 0.47 10.17
C LYS A 88 7.54 1.72 10.95
N ALA A 89 7.87 1.77 12.23
CA ALA A 89 7.75 3.00 13.02
C ALA A 89 8.76 4.04 12.54
N ILE A 90 8.28 5.27 12.26
CA ILE A 90 9.10 6.38 11.79
C ILE A 90 9.19 7.55 12.79
N ASN A 91 8.61 7.39 13.97
CA ASN A 91 8.71 8.34 15.07
C ASN A 91 8.69 7.63 16.43
N ASP A 92 9.07 8.36 17.46
CA ASP A 92 9.05 7.93 18.86
C ASP A 92 7.95 8.68 19.66
N ASN A 93 6.76 8.84 19.10
CA ASN A 93 5.65 9.47 19.79
C ASN A 93 5.32 8.73 21.10
N VAL A 94 4.99 9.50 22.11
CA VAL A 94 4.56 8.94 23.40
C VAL A 94 3.18 8.32 23.22
N PHE A 95 3.04 7.08 23.62
CA PHE A 95 1.74 6.41 23.71
C PHE A 95 0.90 7.07 24.83
N ASN A 96 -0.37 7.34 24.53
CA ASN A 96 -1.34 7.84 25.49
C ASN A 96 -2.45 6.78 25.65
N PRO A 97 -2.62 6.20 26.86
CA PRO A 97 -3.71 5.27 27.11
C PRO A 97 -5.09 5.87 26.82
N ASN A 98 -6.00 5.02 26.33
CA ASN A 98 -7.38 5.37 26.08
C ASN A 98 -8.33 4.23 26.52
N SER A 99 -9.62 4.33 26.23
CA SER A 99 -10.61 3.31 26.62
C SER A 99 -10.49 1.98 25.87
N GLU A 100 -9.80 1.97 24.73
CA GLU A 100 -9.62 0.78 23.90
C GLU A 100 -8.27 0.11 24.15
N VAL A 101 -7.22 0.91 24.44
CA VAL A 101 -5.85 0.47 24.66
C VAL A 101 -5.29 1.17 25.89
N ASP A 102 -4.96 0.42 26.93
CA ASP A 102 -4.39 0.95 28.19
C ASP A 102 -2.87 0.77 28.29
N GLU A 103 -2.28 -0.22 27.61
CA GLU A 103 -0.84 -0.44 27.57
C GLU A 103 -0.33 -0.70 26.14
N LEU A 104 0.88 -0.19 25.85
CA LEU A 104 1.65 -0.50 24.66
C LEU A 104 3.03 -0.99 25.07
N LYS A 105 3.50 -2.11 24.50
CA LYS A 105 4.83 -2.66 24.74
C LYS A 105 5.58 -2.91 23.45
N TRP A 106 6.84 -2.49 23.42
CA TRP A 106 7.80 -2.90 22.42
C TRP A 106 8.52 -4.17 22.87
N ILE A 107 8.34 -5.25 22.12
CA ILE A 107 8.84 -6.58 22.49
C ILE A 107 9.73 -7.10 21.37
N GLU A 108 10.87 -7.67 21.73
CA GLU A 108 11.74 -8.36 20.78
C GLU A 108 10.94 -9.43 20.01
N VAL A 109 10.99 -9.43 18.69
CA VAL A 109 10.18 -10.27 17.81
C VAL A 109 10.24 -11.76 18.15
N LYS A 110 11.40 -12.24 18.64
CA LYS A 110 11.58 -13.64 19.07
C LYS A 110 10.78 -14.00 20.32
N LYS A 111 10.41 -13.02 21.14
CA LYS A 111 9.73 -13.20 22.43
C LYS A 111 8.26 -12.89 22.37
N VAL A 112 7.80 -12.08 21.41
CA VAL A 112 6.42 -11.57 21.38
C VAL A 112 5.36 -12.68 21.31
N LYS A 113 5.67 -13.82 20.67
CA LYS A 113 4.75 -14.98 20.57
C LYS A 113 4.27 -15.52 21.92
N TYR A 114 5.05 -15.31 22.99
CA TYR A 114 4.70 -15.79 24.34
C TYR A 114 3.77 -14.82 25.08
N LEU A 115 3.63 -13.60 24.58
CA LEU A 115 2.76 -12.57 25.14
C LEU A 115 1.45 -12.42 24.37
N LEU A 116 1.45 -12.71 23.06
CA LEU A 116 0.24 -12.67 22.25
C LEU A 116 -0.80 -13.65 22.75
N THR A 117 -2.00 -13.16 23.03
CA THR A 117 -3.11 -13.96 23.55
C THR A 117 -3.77 -14.78 22.45
N LEU A 118 -3.92 -14.20 21.24
CA LEU A 118 -4.66 -14.83 20.15
C LEU A 118 -3.74 -15.68 19.25
N GLU A 119 -4.16 -16.93 18.98
CA GLU A 119 -3.42 -17.81 18.04
C GLU A 119 -3.40 -17.26 16.61
N THR A 120 -4.40 -16.48 16.22
CA THR A 120 -4.46 -15.79 14.93
C THR A 120 -3.32 -14.76 14.79
N ASP A 121 -3.03 -14.02 15.85
CA ASP A 121 -1.93 -13.04 15.85
C ASP A 121 -0.57 -13.76 15.80
N LYS A 122 -0.42 -14.93 16.41
CA LYS A 122 0.78 -15.77 16.30
C LYS A 122 0.99 -16.29 14.86
N LYS A 123 -0.11 -16.59 14.14
CA LYS A 123 -0.02 -17.00 12.72
C LYS A 123 0.49 -15.87 11.85
N ILE A 124 -0.02 -14.64 12.03
CA ILE A 124 0.44 -13.50 11.25
C ILE A 124 1.88 -13.10 11.60
N LEU A 125 2.27 -13.22 12.89
CA LEU A 125 3.67 -13.06 13.30
C LEU A 125 4.60 -14.05 12.57
N ALA A 126 4.16 -15.29 12.38
CA ALA A 126 4.93 -16.29 11.66
C ALA A 126 5.15 -15.94 10.18
N GLN A 127 4.22 -15.23 9.54
CA GLN A 127 4.42 -14.68 8.19
C GLN A 127 5.41 -13.52 8.23
N PHE A 128 5.25 -12.60 9.17
CA PHE A 128 6.17 -11.46 9.34
C PHE A 128 7.62 -11.89 9.49
N VAL A 129 7.92 -12.90 10.31
CA VAL A 129 9.32 -13.32 10.55
C VAL A 129 9.95 -14.10 9.39
N LYS A 130 9.16 -14.58 8.42
CA LYS A 130 9.64 -15.27 7.22
C LYS A 130 10.02 -14.31 6.09
N LEU A 131 9.47 -13.11 6.11
CA LEU A 131 9.61 -12.12 5.05
C LEU A 131 10.72 -11.13 5.39
N ASP A 132 11.46 -10.65 4.39
CA ASP A 132 12.21 -9.42 4.54
C ASP A 132 11.22 -8.24 4.48
N PHE A 133 10.92 -7.68 5.63
CA PHE A 133 9.90 -6.64 5.80
C PHE A 133 10.46 -5.21 5.74
N ASP A 134 11.79 -5.03 5.79
CA ASP A 134 12.43 -3.70 5.69
C ASP A 134 12.63 -3.32 4.21
N THR A 135 11.54 -2.98 3.55
CA THR A 135 11.49 -2.76 2.11
C THR A 135 11.11 -1.33 1.76
N LYS A 136 11.43 -0.91 0.53
CA LYS A 136 10.94 0.33 -0.07
C LYS A 136 9.95 0.04 -1.19
N PRO A 137 8.78 0.68 -1.22
CA PRO A 137 7.78 0.48 -2.26
C PRO A 137 8.18 1.16 -3.57
N PHE A 138 7.88 0.48 -4.69
CA PHE A 138 7.85 1.03 -6.02
C PHE A 138 6.45 0.76 -6.60
N VAL A 139 5.61 1.80 -6.66
CA VAL A 139 4.20 1.67 -7.03
C VAL A 139 4.03 1.86 -8.53
N LEU A 140 3.37 0.93 -9.19
CA LEU A 140 2.94 1.00 -10.59
C LEU A 140 1.43 1.25 -10.61
N LEU A 141 1.00 2.49 -10.75
CA LEU A 141 -0.39 2.92 -10.72
C LEU A 141 -0.95 3.07 -12.14
N ARG A 142 -2.07 2.44 -12.45
CA ARG A 142 -2.84 2.77 -13.64
C ARG A 142 -3.65 4.05 -13.40
N HIS A 143 -3.68 4.94 -14.41
CA HIS A 143 -4.54 6.12 -14.36
C HIS A 143 -5.99 5.75 -13.98
N ALA A 144 -6.68 6.65 -13.29
CA ALA A 144 -8.08 6.53 -12.91
C ALA A 144 -8.99 6.49 -14.15
N LYS A 145 -10.27 6.22 -13.95
CA LYS A 145 -11.23 6.07 -15.05
C LYS A 145 -11.33 7.37 -15.85
N ALA A 146 -11.11 7.25 -17.16
CA ALA A 146 -11.20 8.37 -18.09
C ALA A 146 -12.47 8.25 -18.94
N VAL A 147 -12.94 9.35 -19.48
CA VAL A 147 -13.96 9.39 -20.54
C VAL A 147 -13.63 8.35 -21.59
N THR A 148 -14.62 7.64 -22.14
CA THR A 148 -14.34 6.58 -23.12
C THR A 148 -13.83 7.16 -24.44
N ARG A 149 -13.12 6.33 -25.25
CA ARG A 149 -12.59 6.80 -26.52
C ARG A 149 -13.70 7.18 -27.51
N ASP A 150 -14.83 6.52 -27.43
CA ASP A 150 -15.97 6.75 -28.34
C ASP A 150 -16.71 8.07 -28.02
N GLU A 151 -16.62 8.53 -26.77
CA GLU A 151 -17.20 9.80 -26.31
C GLU A 151 -16.24 10.99 -26.46
N TRP A 152 -14.92 10.74 -26.70
CA TRP A 152 -13.90 11.77 -26.79
C TRP A 152 -13.49 12.03 -28.23
N GLN A 153 -13.58 13.29 -28.67
CA GLN A 153 -13.29 13.69 -30.06
C GLN A 153 -11.93 14.42 -30.22
N GLY A 154 -11.22 14.65 -29.13
CA GLY A 154 -9.88 15.27 -29.15
C GLY A 154 -8.75 14.25 -29.30
N ASP A 155 -7.51 14.70 -29.12
CA ASP A 155 -6.35 13.82 -29.02
C ASP A 155 -6.49 12.86 -27.84
N ASP A 156 -6.10 11.59 -28.00
CA ASP A 156 -6.20 10.59 -26.91
C ASP A 156 -5.37 10.96 -25.68
N ASP A 157 -4.25 11.68 -25.88
CA ASP A 157 -3.43 12.13 -24.76
C ASP A 157 -4.10 13.25 -23.94
N ASP A 158 -5.01 14.04 -24.54
CA ASP A 158 -5.81 15.08 -23.88
C ASP A 158 -7.10 14.58 -23.23
N ARG A 159 -7.42 13.30 -23.36
CA ARG A 159 -8.64 12.70 -22.83
C ARG A 159 -8.67 12.74 -21.30
N PRO A 160 -9.70 13.43 -20.69
CA PRO A 160 -9.78 13.67 -19.27
C PRO A 160 -10.30 12.48 -18.48
N LEU A 161 -10.21 12.55 -17.15
CA LEU A 161 -10.93 11.66 -16.24
C LEU A 161 -12.45 11.91 -16.35
N ASP A 162 -13.25 10.84 -16.21
CA ASP A 162 -14.69 10.96 -15.98
C ASP A 162 -14.98 11.27 -14.50
N ALA A 163 -16.26 11.42 -14.14
CA ALA A 163 -16.67 11.73 -12.75
C ALA A 163 -16.21 10.65 -11.75
N LEU A 164 -16.26 9.36 -12.15
CA LEU A 164 -15.76 8.28 -11.30
C LEU A 164 -14.24 8.37 -11.12
N GLY A 165 -13.52 8.64 -12.21
CA GLY A 165 -12.06 8.79 -12.15
C GLY A 165 -11.59 9.98 -11.30
N GLN A 166 -12.32 11.10 -11.34
CA GLN A 166 -12.05 12.23 -10.45
C GLN A 166 -12.22 11.85 -8.98
N ASN A 167 -13.30 11.10 -8.66
CA ASN A 167 -13.52 10.58 -7.31
C ASN A 167 -12.42 9.58 -6.90
N GLN A 168 -12.01 8.67 -7.80
CA GLN A 168 -10.89 7.76 -7.57
C GLN A 168 -9.60 8.54 -7.25
N ALA A 169 -9.24 9.51 -8.09
CA ALA A 169 -8.05 10.34 -7.91
C ALA A 169 -8.01 11.06 -6.54
N ASN A 170 -9.14 11.59 -6.09
CA ASN A 170 -9.26 12.29 -4.80
C ASN A 170 -9.02 11.35 -3.59
N LYS A 171 -9.27 10.04 -3.72
CA LYS A 171 -9.05 9.07 -2.64
C LYS A 171 -7.62 8.50 -2.59
N LEU A 172 -6.80 8.71 -3.62
CA LEU A 172 -5.46 8.13 -3.69
C LEU A 172 -4.52 8.62 -2.58
N LEU A 173 -4.73 9.84 -2.08
CA LEU A 173 -3.92 10.34 -0.95
C LEU A 173 -4.08 9.44 0.28
N ALA A 174 -5.31 9.10 0.65
CA ALA A 174 -5.59 8.25 1.82
C ALA A 174 -4.96 6.85 1.68
N ILE A 175 -4.86 6.33 0.43
CA ILE A 175 -4.28 5.02 0.15
C ILE A 175 -2.76 5.06 0.15
N TYR A 176 -2.14 6.04 -0.53
CA TYR A 176 -0.69 6.03 -0.78
C TYR A 176 0.14 6.80 0.25
N GLN A 177 -0.47 7.62 1.12
CA GLN A 177 0.24 8.27 2.24
C GLN A 177 0.91 7.26 3.18
N VAL A 178 0.39 6.05 3.29
CA VAL A 178 0.92 4.98 4.14
C VAL A 178 2.33 4.56 3.76
N TYR A 179 2.71 4.77 2.49
CA TYR A 179 4.04 4.41 1.96
C TYR A 179 5.08 5.52 2.13
N ASN A 180 4.70 6.70 2.64
CA ASN A 180 5.60 7.83 2.83
C ASN A 180 6.44 8.12 1.57
N LEU A 181 5.76 8.22 0.41
CA LEU A 181 6.38 8.40 -0.91
C LEU A 181 7.30 9.62 -0.92
N GLU A 182 8.36 9.54 -1.74
CA GLU A 182 9.36 10.60 -1.93
C GLU A 182 9.29 11.19 -3.34
N GLN A 183 8.83 10.39 -4.31
CA GLN A 183 8.75 10.80 -5.72
C GLN A 183 7.44 10.31 -6.35
N ILE A 184 6.86 11.14 -7.21
CA ILE A 184 5.70 10.80 -8.03
C ILE A 184 6.01 11.12 -9.48
N HIS A 185 6.09 10.08 -10.32
CA HIS A 185 6.32 10.18 -11.75
C HIS A 185 5.04 9.86 -12.51
N THR A 186 4.74 10.62 -13.57
CA THR A 186 3.52 10.42 -14.34
C THR A 186 3.74 10.63 -15.84
N SER A 187 2.92 9.93 -16.64
CA SER A 187 2.77 10.27 -18.05
C SER A 187 2.25 11.70 -18.21
N ASP A 188 2.61 12.35 -19.32
CA ASP A 188 2.11 13.66 -19.71
C ASP A 188 0.66 13.64 -20.22
N ALA A 189 0.05 12.45 -20.46
CA ALA A 189 -1.36 12.35 -20.79
C ALA A 189 -2.24 12.88 -19.66
N VAL A 190 -3.25 13.71 -20.00
CA VAL A 190 -4.14 14.42 -19.04
C VAL A 190 -4.70 13.47 -18.00
N ARG A 191 -5.21 12.30 -18.39
CA ARG A 191 -5.77 11.31 -17.45
C ARG A 191 -4.78 10.79 -16.42
N CYS A 192 -3.50 10.67 -16.75
CA CYS A 192 -2.47 10.26 -15.80
C CYS A 192 -2.09 11.40 -14.86
N PHE A 193 -1.89 12.59 -15.42
CA PHE A 193 -1.58 13.81 -14.67
C PHE A 193 -2.68 14.12 -13.65
N ASP A 194 -3.96 14.11 -14.08
CA ASP A 194 -5.12 14.38 -13.22
C ASP A 194 -5.29 13.31 -12.14
N THR A 195 -4.92 12.05 -12.43
CA THR A 195 -4.98 10.97 -11.44
C THR A 195 -4.12 11.24 -10.22
N VAL A 196 -2.89 11.73 -10.43
CA VAL A 196 -1.92 11.90 -9.33
C VAL A 196 -1.85 13.33 -8.78
N THR A 197 -2.54 14.27 -9.42
CA THR A 197 -2.55 15.68 -8.98
C THR A 197 -3.10 15.87 -7.56
N PRO A 198 -4.22 15.25 -7.13
CA PRO A 198 -4.69 15.36 -5.76
C PRO A 198 -3.70 14.76 -4.74
N LEU A 199 -3.09 13.61 -5.07
CA LEU A 199 -2.06 12.98 -4.24
C LEU A 199 -0.83 13.89 -4.08
N SER A 200 -0.32 14.45 -5.17
CA SER A 200 0.81 15.39 -5.17
C SER A 200 0.52 16.62 -4.30
N LYS A 201 -0.65 17.25 -4.50
CA LYS A 201 -1.06 18.43 -3.72
C LYS A 201 -1.19 18.13 -2.23
N GLY A 202 -1.80 16.99 -1.88
CA GLY A 202 -2.03 16.61 -0.48
C GLY A 202 -0.77 16.17 0.25
N SER A 203 0.17 15.52 -0.45
CA SER A 203 1.46 15.08 0.12
C SER A 203 2.57 16.14 0.06
N GLY A 204 2.41 17.18 -0.76
CA GLY A 204 3.46 18.17 -1.03
C GLY A 204 4.58 17.67 -1.96
N ILE A 205 4.45 16.47 -2.55
CA ILE A 205 5.45 15.90 -3.46
C ILE A 205 5.24 16.46 -4.87
N LYS A 206 6.29 17.04 -5.46
CA LYS A 206 6.24 17.57 -6.82
C LYS A 206 6.08 16.45 -7.85
N LEU A 207 5.25 16.67 -8.88
CA LEU A 207 5.11 15.75 -10.00
C LEU A 207 6.29 15.85 -10.97
N GLU A 208 6.85 14.68 -11.31
CA GLU A 208 7.79 14.53 -12.42
C GLU A 208 7.04 14.01 -13.65
N VAL A 209 6.69 14.93 -14.55
CA VAL A 209 5.90 14.64 -15.76
C VAL A 209 6.80 14.26 -16.92
N THR A 210 6.52 13.16 -17.60
CA THR A 210 7.34 12.71 -18.73
C THR A 210 6.55 12.01 -19.84
N GLY A 211 6.79 12.40 -21.09
CA GLY A 211 6.24 11.71 -22.26
C GLY A 211 6.78 10.29 -22.49
N LYS A 212 7.84 9.87 -21.77
CA LYS A 212 8.35 8.49 -21.87
C LYS A 212 7.32 7.45 -21.42
N LEU A 213 6.37 7.85 -20.56
CA LEU A 213 5.33 6.99 -19.98
C LEU A 213 4.00 7.06 -20.75
N SER A 214 3.89 7.83 -21.85
CA SER A 214 2.65 7.95 -22.64
C SER A 214 2.44 6.79 -23.61
N GLU A 215 1.17 6.51 -23.94
CA GLU A 215 0.83 5.50 -24.95
C GLU A 215 1.34 5.88 -26.34
N SER A 216 1.33 7.17 -26.68
CA SER A 216 1.82 7.71 -27.96
C SER A 216 3.32 7.45 -28.15
N THR A 217 4.13 7.67 -27.12
CA THR A 217 5.57 7.33 -27.14
C THR A 217 5.78 5.83 -27.16
N TYR A 218 5.04 5.07 -26.34
CA TYR A 218 5.16 3.63 -26.24
C TYR A 218 4.85 2.90 -27.56
N LYS A 219 3.92 3.41 -28.37
CA LYS A 219 3.63 2.87 -29.71
C LYS A 219 4.83 3.02 -30.67
N LYS A 220 5.62 4.10 -30.51
CA LYS A 220 6.79 4.39 -31.34
C LYS A 220 8.03 3.67 -30.82
N ASP A 221 8.25 3.70 -29.51
CA ASP A 221 9.43 3.14 -28.87
C ASP A 221 9.09 2.64 -27.45
N LYS A 222 8.93 1.32 -27.33
CA LYS A 222 8.54 0.65 -26.08
C LYS A 222 9.63 0.71 -25.01
N GLU A 223 10.91 0.73 -25.42
CA GLU A 223 12.02 0.64 -24.47
C GLU A 223 12.16 1.91 -23.62
N LYS A 224 11.75 3.08 -24.14
CA LYS A 224 11.82 4.35 -23.38
C LYS A 224 11.11 4.28 -22.03
N ALA A 225 9.90 3.68 -21.98
CA ALA A 225 9.15 3.52 -20.74
C ALA A 225 9.82 2.53 -19.79
N PHE A 226 10.36 1.44 -20.33
CA PHE A 226 10.99 0.40 -19.54
C PHE A 226 12.34 0.82 -18.97
N ASP A 227 13.16 1.50 -19.76
CA ASP A 227 14.46 2.00 -19.31
C ASP A 227 14.27 3.08 -18.24
N TYR A 228 13.27 3.96 -18.41
CA TYR A 228 12.92 4.95 -17.39
C TYR A 228 12.57 4.28 -16.07
N ALA A 229 11.69 3.27 -16.07
CA ALA A 229 11.32 2.56 -14.86
C ALA A 229 12.47 1.74 -14.26
N LYS A 230 13.34 1.14 -15.11
CA LYS A 230 14.56 0.43 -14.65
C LYS A 230 15.56 1.35 -13.96
N ASP A 231 15.65 2.60 -14.36
CA ASP A 231 16.53 3.55 -13.70
C ASP A 231 15.93 3.99 -12.36
N LEU A 232 14.65 4.33 -12.33
CA LEU A 232 13.95 4.70 -11.09
C LEU A 232 13.96 3.59 -10.03
N ILE A 233 13.73 2.33 -10.40
CA ILE A 233 13.69 1.24 -9.42
C ILE A 233 15.05 0.96 -8.75
N LYS A 234 16.15 1.47 -9.32
CA LYS A 234 17.48 1.37 -8.72
C LYS A 234 17.73 2.45 -7.66
N GLU A 235 16.93 3.52 -7.66
CA GLU A 235 17.05 4.59 -6.69
C GLU A 235 16.65 4.10 -5.30
N ASP A 236 17.34 4.58 -4.28
CA ASP A 236 17.01 4.25 -2.88
C ASP A 236 15.87 5.16 -2.36
N ALA A 237 14.75 5.22 -3.10
CA ALA A 237 13.60 6.08 -2.83
C ALA A 237 12.27 5.32 -2.93
N ARG A 238 11.24 5.81 -2.25
CA ARG A 238 9.86 5.32 -2.32
C ARG A 238 9.14 6.06 -3.43
N ILE A 239 8.80 5.35 -4.49
CA ILE A 239 8.41 5.94 -5.77
C ILE A 239 7.02 5.46 -6.18
N LEU A 240 6.20 6.37 -6.71
CA LEU A 240 4.99 6.05 -7.45
C LEU A 240 5.15 6.47 -8.91
N LEU A 241 4.84 5.55 -9.83
CA LEU A 241 4.83 5.76 -11.27
C LEU A 241 3.41 5.53 -11.80
N CYS A 242 2.79 6.58 -12.36
CA CYS A 242 1.47 6.51 -12.97
C CYS A 242 1.56 6.44 -14.50
N SER A 243 0.91 5.43 -15.10
CA SER A 243 0.89 5.22 -16.54
C SER A 243 -0.36 4.45 -17.01
N HIS A 244 -0.24 3.72 -18.12
CA HIS A 244 -1.33 3.09 -18.85
C HIS A 244 -1.23 1.57 -18.87
N ASN A 245 -2.36 0.90 -18.99
CA ASN A 245 -2.43 -0.56 -18.97
C ASN A 245 -1.60 -1.28 -20.05
N PRO A 246 -1.48 -0.80 -21.29
CA PRO A 246 -0.58 -1.46 -22.26
C PRO A 246 0.90 -1.47 -21.84
N ILE A 247 1.30 -0.52 -20.99
CA ILE A 247 2.69 -0.33 -20.55
C ILE A 247 2.95 -1.09 -19.24
N LEU A 248 2.09 -0.90 -18.24
CA LEU A 248 2.33 -1.35 -16.86
C LEU A 248 2.50 -2.86 -16.71
N PRO A 249 1.68 -3.75 -17.31
CA PRO A 249 1.88 -5.19 -17.19
C PRO A 249 3.23 -5.66 -17.75
N LYS A 250 3.63 -5.10 -18.90
CA LYS A 250 4.93 -5.42 -19.51
C LYS A 250 6.10 -4.83 -18.74
N MET A 251 5.90 -3.67 -18.13
CA MET A 251 6.87 -3.03 -17.24
C MET A 251 7.08 -3.90 -16.00
N LEU A 252 6.01 -4.33 -15.34
CA LEU A 252 6.08 -5.25 -14.21
C LEU A 252 6.91 -6.49 -14.58
N ASN A 253 6.54 -7.20 -15.65
CA ASN A 253 7.25 -8.40 -16.09
C ASN A 253 8.73 -8.15 -16.40
N LYS A 254 9.09 -6.98 -16.96
CA LYS A 254 10.49 -6.64 -17.21
C LYS A 254 11.28 -6.34 -15.94
N LEU A 255 10.67 -5.65 -14.98
CA LEU A 255 11.30 -5.31 -13.70
C LEU A 255 11.51 -6.55 -12.83
N THR A 256 10.56 -7.50 -12.86
CA THR A 256 10.55 -8.70 -12.02
C THR A 256 11.18 -9.94 -12.65
N LYS A 257 11.59 -9.88 -13.92
CA LYS A 257 12.08 -11.04 -14.70
C LYS A 257 13.18 -11.88 -14.03
N LYS A 258 13.94 -11.28 -13.09
CA LYS A 258 15.04 -11.93 -12.39
C LYS A 258 14.71 -12.26 -10.93
N SER A 259 13.50 -12.02 -10.50
CA SER A 259 13.02 -12.36 -9.15
C SER A 259 12.25 -13.67 -9.19
N ASP A 260 12.26 -14.38 -8.07
CA ASP A 260 11.46 -15.60 -7.86
C ASP A 260 10.05 -15.27 -7.32
N VAL A 261 9.67 -13.99 -7.37
CA VAL A 261 8.37 -13.53 -6.87
C VAL A 261 7.29 -13.78 -7.90
N ASP A 262 6.20 -14.40 -7.47
CA ASP A 262 5.02 -14.61 -8.30
C ASP A 262 4.41 -13.26 -8.71
N THR A 263 4.13 -13.11 -10.00
CA THR A 263 3.55 -11.89 -10.55
C THR A 263 2.10 -12.16 -10.96
N ASP A 264 1.17 -11.37 -10.45
CA ASP A 264 -0.17 -11.30 -11.02
C ASP A 264 -0.07 -10.72 -12.44
N GLU A 265 -0.13 -11.59 -13.45
CA GLU A 265 -0.07 -11.20 -14.87
C GLU A 265 -1.34 -10.50 -15.35
N GLY A 266 -2.31 -10.25 -14.47
CA GLY A 266 -3.57 -9.61 -14.77
C GLY A 266 -3.40 -8.17 -15.29
N LYS A 267 -4.47 -7.64 -15.87
CA LYS A 267 -4.56 -6.22 -16.19
C LYS A 267 -5.05 -5.46 -14.96
N LEU A 268 -4.48 -4.31 -14.70
CA LEU A 268 -5.01 -3.37 -13.71
C LEU A 268 -6.33 -2.78 -14.21
N SER A 269 -7.34 -2.66 -13.36
CA SER A 269 -8.48 -1.77 -13.57
C SER A 269 -8.05 -0.31 -13.42
N PRO A 270 -8.80 0.69 -13.90
CA PRO A 270 -8.47 2.09 -13.64
C PRO A 270 -8.33 2.37 -12.15
N ALA A 271 -7.25 3.03 -11.76
CA ALA A 271 -6.81 3.32 -10.39
C ALA A 271 -6.34 2.10 -9.55
N ASP A 272 -6.27 0.88 -10.12
CA ASP A 272 -5.54 -0.22 -9.49
C ASP A 272 -4.03 0.01 -9.60
N ALA A 273 -3.28 -0.62 -8.69
CA ALA A 273 -1.82 -0.59 -8.70
C ALA A 273 -1.18 -1.92 -8.30
N TRP A 274 0.05 -2.11 -8.71
CA TRP A 274 0.99 -3.05 -8.08
C TRP A 274 1.97 -2.26 -7.22
N VAL A 275 2.28 -2.80 -6.05
CA VAL A 275 3.32 -2.31 -5.16
C VAL A 275 4.45 -3.32 -5.12
N ILE A 276 5.57 -2.98 -5.71
CA ILE A 276 6.79 -3.80 -5.69
C ILE A 276 7.56 -3.44 -4.42
N HIS A 277 7.59 -4.32 -3.45
CA HIS A 277 8.37 -4.20 -2.23
C HIS A 277 9.79 -4.70 -2.50
N ARG A 278 10.78 -3.83 -2.30
CA ARG A 278 12.18 -4.15 -2.61
C ARG A 278 13.13 -3.76 -1.47
N ASN A 279 14.21 -4.53 -1.34
CA ASN A 279 15.36 -4.21 -0.52
C ASN A 279 16.59 -4.08 -1.43
N GLY A 280 17.05 -2.86 -1.66
CA GLY A 280 18.05 -2.58 -2.68
C GLY A 280 17.60 -3.04 -4.07
N LYS A 281 18.28 -4.07 -4.62
CA LYS A 281 17.95 -4.65 -5.94
C LYS A 281 17.06 -5.89 -5.88
N GLU A 282 16.85 -6.42 -4.70
CA GLU A 282 16.03 -7.61 -4.48
C GLU A 282 14.57 -7.24 -4.38
N ILE A 283 13.72 -7.92 -5.16
CA ILE A 283 12.26 -7.81 -5.07
C ILE A 283 11.79 -8.88 -4.09
N ILE A 284 11.13 -8.44 -3.04
CA ILE A 284 10.71 -9.30 -1.94
C ILE A 284 9.28 -9.79 -2.13
N GLN A 285 8.38 -8.89 -2.55
CA GLN A 285 6.97 -9.19 -2.74
C GLN A 285 6.33 -8.17 -3.69
N ILE A 286 5.23 -8.57 -4.31
CA ILE A 286 4.39 -7.70 -5.12
C ILE A 286 2.98 -7.79 -4.55
N ASP A 287 2.47 -6.65 -4.07
CA ASP A 287 1.10 -6.52 -3.61
C ASP A 287 0.25 -5.87 -4.69
N ARG A 288 -1.05 -6.20 -4.71
CA ARG A 288 -2.04 -5.50 -5.51
C ARG A 288 -2.88 -4.60 -4.62
N ILE A 289 -3.12 -3.39 -5.08
CA ILE A 289 -4.07 -2.46 -4.48
C ILE A 289 -5.18 -2.22 -5.49
N ASP A 290 -6.40 -2.55 -5.11
CA ASP A 290 -7.58 -2.29 -5.91
C ASP A 290 -7.98 -0.81 -5.84
N ALA A 291 -8.67 -0.36 -6.89
CA ALA A 291 -9.19 0.99 -6.97
C ALA A 291 -10.10 1.32 -5.77
N PRO A 292 -10.12 2.60 -5.34
CA PRO A 292 -11.05 3.05 -4.31
C PRO A 292 -12.50 2.72 -4.69
N THR A 293 -13.26 2.19 -3.71
CA THR A 293 -14.71 1.96 -3.82
C THR A 293 -15.50 3.11 -3.20
N PHE A 294 -16.80 3.22 -3.55
CA PHE A 294 -17.72 4.31 -3.15
C PHE A 294 -19.03 3.76 -2.63
#